data_e850dca4c44e18212e531437d71ebca7
#
_entry.id   e850dca4c44e18212e531437d71ebca7
#
_cell.length_a   1.000
_cell.length_b   1.000
_cell.length_c   1.000
_cell.angle_alpha   90.00
_cell.angle_beta   90.00
_cell.angle_gamma   90.00
#
_symmetry.space_group_name_H-M   'P 1'
#
loop_
_entity.id
_entity.type
_entity.pdbx_description
1 polymer ?
#
loop_
_entity_poly.entity_id
_entity_poly.type
_entity_poly.pdbx_seq_one_letter_code
_entity_poly.pdbx_strand_id
1 'polypeptide(L)'
;MKYDRLLEIENFIKEKKSLTIEELLETFDISIQTLRRDLKELEDKGSVKKVYGGVIYNDENGVIDIAYREVNLLQAKKEVGELASSLINDNDVIFIDSGTTACQIIPYIKDKKDLTIITHSLLALKELENRNDIKVILMGGEYRNDIKSFVFDVSKLNYNFNISFISTVGFDDKAGLTNNDYYEGQVKSEIIKHSKKICVVLDHTKFDKIMFNSFASLSDIDIVVSDEKVSKKYEDLFREYKIL
;
A
#
# COMPACT_ATOMS: atom_id res chain seq x y z
N MET A 1 25.21 28.85 5.44
CA MET A 1 26.29 27.95 6.00
C MET A 1 25.70 26.56 6.29
N LYS A 2 26.44 25.61 6.91
CA LYS A 2 25.96 24.20 7.06
C LYS A 2 24.62 24.08 7.78
N TYR A 3 24.44 24.80 8.89
CA TYR A 3 23.24 24.71 9.72
C TYR A 3 21.99 25.23 8.98
N ASP A 4 22.14 26.33 8.27
CA ASP A 4 21.03 26.94 7.49
C ASP A 4 20.59 25.99 6.37
N ARG A 5 21.53 25.36 5.67
CA ARG A 5 21.26 24.37 4.65
C ARG A 5 20.55 23.13 5.19
N LEU A 6 20.94 22.60 6.36
CA LEU A 6 20.25 21.49 7.01
C LEU A 6 18.80 21.83 7.29
N LEU A 7 18.54 23.04 7.81
CA LEU A 7 17.19 23.51 8.09
C LEU A 7 16.36 23.69 6.83
N GLU A 8 16.98 24.23 5.76
CA GLU A 8 16.31 24.37 4.46
C GLU A 8 15.95 23.01 3.85
N ILE A 9 16.89 22.06 3.87
CA ILE A 9 16.63 20.69 3.41
C ILE A 9 15.51 20.02 4.24
N GLU A 10 15.56 20.13 5.56
CA GLU A 10 14.54 19.59 6.46
C GLU A 10 13.15 20.17 6.18
N ASN A 11 13.05 21.51 6.07
CA ASN A 11 11.79 22.18 5.76
C ASN A 11 11.24 21.82 4.39
N PHE A 12 12.11 21.68 3.38
CA PHE A 12 11.72 21.28 2.05
C PHE A 12 11.19 19.84 2.02
N ILE A 13 11.86 18.90 2.72
CA ILE A 13 11.38 17.53 2.87
C ILE A 13 10.07 17.50 3.67
N LYS A 14 9.94 18.34 4.69
CA LYS A 14 8.71 18.46 5.49
C LYS A 14 7.52 18.94 4.67
N GLU A 15 7.73 19.93 3.80
CA GLU A 15 6.70 20.47 2.90
C GLU A 15 6.26 19.45 1.85
N LYS A 16 7.24 18.82 1.20
CA LYS A 16 7.00 17.85 0.10
C LYS A 16 6.65 16.45 0.59
N LYS A 17 6.88 16.15 1.88
CA LYS A 17 6.70 14.86 2.55
C LYS A 17 7.64 13.76 2.09
N SER A 18 7.92 13.62 0.81
CA SER A 18 8.90 12.70 0.23
C SER A 18 9.61 13.35 -0.96
N LEU A 19 10.89 13.02 -1.14
CA LEU A 19 11.72 13.52 -2.26
C LEU A 19 12.72 12.46 -2.67
N THR A 20 13.00 12.40 -3.96
CA THR A 20 14.11 11.61 -4.51
C THR A 20 15.45 12.29 -4.24
N ILE A 21 16.54 11.54 -4.34
CA ILE A 21 17.90 12.11 -4.24
C ILE A 21 18.14 13.11 -5.39
N GLU A 22 17.64 12.80 -6.60
CA GLU A 22 17.73 13.64 -7.78
C GLU A 22 17.06 15.00 -7.55
N GLU A 23 15.81 15.03 -7.09
CA GLU A 23 15.07 16.26 -6.78
C GLU A 23 15.79 17.13 -5.75
N LEU A 24 16.39 16.52 -4.73
CA LEU A 24 17.17 17.24 -3.73
C LEU A 24 18.46 17.81 -4.31
N LEU A 25 19.16 17.07 -5.17
CA LEU A 25 20.38 17.56 -5.83
C LEU A 25 20.08 18.71 -6.78
N GLU A 26 18.99 18.64 -7.55
CA GLU A 26 18.55 19.71 -8.46
C GLU A 26 18.16 20.98 -7.69
N THR A 27 17.52 20.81 -6.50
CA THR A 27 17.04 21.96 -5.73
C THR A 27 18.15 22.66 -4.96
N PHE A 28 19.10 21.93 -4.39
CA PHE A 28 20.07 22.50 -3.45
C PHE A 28 21.48 22.71 -4.03
N ASP A 29 21.73 22.39 -5.28
CA ASP A 29 23.03 22.55 -5.96
C ASP A 29 24.22 22.11 -5.09
N ILE A 30 24.15 20.93 -4.52
CA ILE A 30 25.19 20.34 -3.66
C ILE A 30 25.65 18.98 -4.20
N SER A 31 26.86 18.57 -3.80
CA SER A 31 27.35 17.24 -4.17
C SER A 31 26.52 16.14 -3.48
N ILE A 32 26.39 14.98 -4.15
CA ILE A 32 25.72 13.80 -3.59
C ILE A 32 26.34 13.36 -2.25
N GLN A 33 27.63 13.54 -2.06
CA GLN A 33 28.31 13.21 -0.79
C GLN A 33 27.90 14.17 0.34
N THR A 34 27.74 15.47 0.03
CA THR A 34 27.24 16.47 0.97
C THR A 34 25.81 16.17 1.34
N LEU A 35 24.94 15.91 0.36
CA LEU A 35 23.54 15.55 0.60
C LEU A 35 23.41 14.29 1.47
N ARG A 36 24.15 13.22 1.16
CA ARG A 36 24.13 11.98 1.97
C ARG A 36 24.52 12.21 3.41
N ARG A 37 25.49 13.07 3.67
CA ARG A 37 25.91 13.42 5.03
C ARG A 37 24.85 14.24 5.77
N ASP A 38 24.25 15.20 5.08
CA ASP A 38 23.22 16.06 5.64
C ASP A 38 21.94 15.24 5.96
N LEU A 39 21.53 14.36 5.05
CA LEU A 39 20.41 13.44 5.27
C LEU A 39 20.69 12.43 6.40
N LYS A 40 21.93 11.99 6.57
CA LYS A 40 22.30 11.16 7.73
C LYS A 40 22.12 11.91 9.05
N GLU A 41 22.55 13.17 9.10
CA GLU A 41 22.39 14.01 10.29
C GLU A 41 20.91 14.28 10.63
N LEU A 42 20.06 14.49 9.61
CA LEU A 42 18.62 14.65 9.81
C LEU A 42 17.93 13.33 10.23
N GLU A 43 18.40 12.20 9.72
CA GLU A 43 17.94 10.87 10.14
C GLU A 43 18.35 10.56 11.58
N ASP A 44 19.58 10.86 11.97
CA ASP A 44 20.08 10.70 13.34
C ASP A 44 19.32 11.60 14.34
N LYS A 45 18.79 12.75 13.88
CA LYS A 45 17.87 13.63 14.64
C LYS A 45 16.42 13.13 14.68
N GLY A 46 16.09 12.13 13.86
CA GLY A 46 14.73 11.61 13.73
C GLY A 46 13.79 12.42 12.86
N SER A 47 14.26 13.51 12.22
CA SER A 47 13.40 14.38 11.38
C SER A 47 13.03 13.75 10.03
N VAL A 48 13.90 12.88 9.53
CA VAL A 48 13.67 12.23 8.22
C VAL A 48 14.04 10.75 8.31
N LYS A 49 13.58 9.96 7.34
CA LYS A 49 13.96 8.57 7.14
C LYS A 49 14.47 8.39 5.72
N LYS A 50 15.68 7.85 5.60
CA LYS A 50 16.21 7.46 4.29
C LYS A 50 15.55 6.20 3.78
N VAL A 51 15.36 6.17 2.46
CA VAL A 51 14.70 5.11 1.74
C VAL A 51 15.45 4.85 0.44
N TYR A 52 15.14 3.76 -0.25
CA TYR A 52 15.80 3.48 -1.52
C TYR A 52 15.49 4.59 -2.54
N GLY A 53 16.54 5.28 -3.01
CA GLY A 53 16.43 6.36 -3.99
C GLY A 53 15.96 7.72 -3.44
N GLY A 54 15.69 7.87 -2.13
CA GLY A 54 15.13 9.12 -1.62
C GLY A 54 15.13 9.28 -0.10
N VAL A 55 14.32 10.22 0.35
CA VAL A 55 14.10 10.55 1.77
C VAL A 55 12.65 10.92 2.01
N ILE A 56 12.13 10.57 3.17
CA ILE A 56 10.80 10.95 3.65
C ILE A 56 10.90 11.73 4.95
N TYR A 57 9.98 12.67 5.12
CA TYR A 57 9.80 13.35 6.42
C TYR A 57 9.28 12.33 7.45
N ASN A 58 9.95 12.26 8.58
CA ASN A 58 9.51 11.40 9.68
C ASN A 58 8.48 12.16 10.51
N ASP A 59 7.20 12.01 10.16
CA ASP A 59 6.13 12.54 10.99
C ASP A 59 6.04 11.69 12.27
N GLU A 60 5.96 12.30 13.43
CA GLU A 60 5.87 11.61 14.74
C GLU A 60 4.70 10.61 14.81
N ASN A 61 3.72 10.73 13.90
CA ASN A 61 2.59 9.82 13.78
C ASN A 61 2.88 8.53 12.97
N GLY A 62 4.10 8.33 12.47
CA GLY A 62 4.53 7.10 11.78
C GLY A 62 3.82 6.81 10.45
N VAL A 63 3.07 7.76 9.90
CA VAL A 63 2.36 7.60 8.63
C VAL A 63 3.31 7.96 7.49
N ILE A 64 3.83 6.94 6.81
CA ILE A 64 4.58 7.11 5.57
C ILE A 64 3.62 7.63 4.49
N ASP A 65 3.96 8.80 3.90
CA ASP A 65 3.16 9.42 2.83
C ASP A 65 2.83 8.43 1.71
N ILE A 66 1.61 8.47 1.23
CA ILE A 66 1.15 7.57 0.18
C ILE A 66 1.89 7.79 -1.14
N ALA A 67 2.29 9.04 -1.46
CA ALA A 67 3.07 9.33 -2.66
C ALA A 67 4.42 8.61 -2.63
N TYR A 68 5.08 8.56 -1.49
CA TYR A 68 6.26 7.74 -1.33
C TYR A 68 5.95 6.24 -1.46
N ARG A 69 4.86 5.76 -0.85
CA ARG A 69 4.46 4.35 -0.98
C ARG A 69 4.15 3.95 -2.42
N GLU A 70 3.68 4.87 -3.27
CA GLU A 70 3.45 4.60 -4.70
C GLU A 70 4.74 4.23 -5.44
N VAL A 71 5.84 4.93 -5.18
CA VAL A 71 7.12 4.72 -5.89
C VAL A 71 8.05 3.72 -5.20
N ASN A 72 7.95 3.60 -3.86
CA ASN A 72 8.80 2.69 -3.10
C ASN A 72 8.49 1.23 -3.43
N LEU A 73 9.51 0.45 -3.74
CA LEU A 73 9.40 -0.97 -4.14
C LEU A 73 8.40 -1.18 -5.29
N LEU A 74 8.32 -0.21 -6.22
CA LEU A 74 7.33 -0.28 -7.31
C LEU A 74 7.48 -1.56 -8.14
N GLN A 75 8.71 -2.01 -8.41
CA GLN A 75 8.94 -3.24 -9.17
C GLN A 75 8.38 -4.46 -8.42
N ALA A 76 8.68 -4.62 -7.15
CA ALA A 76 8.14 -5.68 -6.30
C ALA A 76 6.60 -5.69 -6.28
N LYS A 77 5.99 -4.50 -6.15
CA LYS A 77 4.53 -4.38 -6.18
C LYS A 77 3.91 -4.73 -7.54
N LYS A 78 4.60 -4.43 -8.64
CA LYS A 78 4.17 -4.85 -9.98
C LYS A 78 4.18 -6.37 -10.12
N GLU A 79 5.23 -7.02 -9.64
CA GLU A 79 5.35 -8.47 -9.63
C GLU A 79 4.23 -9.12 -8.80
N VAL A 80 3.97 -8.60 -7.60
CA VAL A 80 2.82 -9.00 -6.77
C VAL A 80 1.50 -8.77 -7.51
N GLY A 81 1.33 -7.62 -8.17
CA GLY A 81 0.12 -7.28 -8.92
C GLY A 81 -0.13 -8.23 -10.09
N GLU A 82 0.92 -8.55 -10.85
CA GLU A 82 0.86 -9.50 -11.97
C GLU A 82 0.44 -10.90 -11.50
N LEU A 83 1.08 -11.40 -10.44
CA LEU A 83 0.77 -12.70 -9.88
C LEU A 83 -0.66 -12.75 -9.32
N ALA A 84 -1.07 -11.73 -8.57
CA ALA A 84 -2.40 -11.63 -7.99
C ALA A 84 -3.51 -11.54 -9.06
N SER A 85 -3.24 -10.86 -10.19
CA SER A 85 -4.20 -10.74 -11.30
C SER A 85 -4.61 -12.09 -11.90
N SER A 86 -3.74 -13.11 -11.81
CA SER A 86 -4.03 -14.48 -12.28
C SER A 86 -5.15 -15.19 -11.52
N LEU A 87 -5.50 -14.68 -10.32
CA LEU A 87 -6.57 -15.22 -9.47
C LEU A 87 -7.97 -14.78 -9.88
N ILE A 88 -8.06 -13.76 -10.75
CA ILE A 88 -9.32 -13.18 -11.20
C ILE A 88 -9.90 -14.02 -12.32
N ASN A 89 -11.20 -14.30 -12.29
CA ASN A 89 -11.94 -15.06 -13.30
C ASN A 89 -12.99 -14.20 -13.99
N ASP A 90 -13.53 -14.71 -15.08
CA ASP A 90 -14.70 -14.11 -15.74
C ASP A 90 -15.90 -14.11 -14.78
N ASN A 91 -16.74 -13.08 -14.88
CA ASN A 91 -17.93 -12.84 -14.05
C ASN A 91 -17.65 -12.62 -12.55
N ASP A 92 -16.40 -12.40 -12.15
CA ASP A 92 -16.08 -12.10 -10.77
C ASP A 92 -16.57 -10.69 -10.37
N VAL A 93 -17.04 -10.58 -9.15
CA VAL A 93 -17.19 -9.33 -8.41
C VAL A 93 -16.04 -9.27 -7.41
N ILE A 94 -15.09 -8.38 -7.65
CA ILE A 94 -13.89 -8.29 -6.84
C ILE A 94 -13.79 -6.96 -6.09
N PHE A 95 -13.12 -6.99 -4.96
CA PHE A 95 -12.71 -5.78 -4.26
C PHE A 95 -11.21 -5.55 -4.43
N ILE A 96 -10.84 -4.32 -4.77
CA ILE A 96 -9.45 -3.86 -4.76
C ILE A 96 -9.30 -2.76 -3.71
N ASP A 97 -8.45 -3.04 -2.72
CA ASP A 97 -8.15 -2.15 -1.60
C ASP A 97 -7.40 -0.88 -2.03
N SER A 98 -7.35 0.12 -1.14
CA SER A 98 -6.69 1.42 -1.36
C SER A 98 -5.16 1.36 -1.33
N GLY A 99 -4.57 0.25 -0.90
CA GLY A 99 -3.12 0.12 -0.80
C GLY A 99 -2.41 0.16 -2.15
N THR A 100 -1.23 0.79 -2.18
CA THR A 100 -0.44 0.95 -3.41
C THR A 100 -0.05 -0.38 -4.05
N THR A 101 0.07 -1.47 -3.29
CA THR A 101 0.32 -2.82 -3.81
C THR A 101 -0.91 -3.39 -4.50
N ALA A 102 -2.10 -3.26 -3.88
CA ALA A 102 -3.35 -3.75 -4.46
C ALA A 102 -3.71 -3.05 -5.78
N CYS A 103 -3.44 -1.74 -5.88
CA CYS A 103 -3.67 -0.98 -7.12
C CYS A 103 -2.82 -1.48 -8.30
N GLN A 104 -1.64 -2.09 -8.05
CA GLN A 104 -0.80 -2.65 -9.11
C GLN A 104 -1.39 -3.92 -9.76
N ILE A 105 -2.49 -4.48 -9.27
CA ILE A 105 -3.19 -5.59 -9.90
C ILE A 105 -3.86 -5.14 -11.21
N ILE A 106 -4.42 -3.93 -11.24
CA ILE A 106 -5.29 -3.42 -12.31
C ILE A 106 -4.62 -3.45 -13.69
N PRO A 107 -3.35 -2.98 -13.86
CA PRO A 107 -2.69 -3.00 -15.17
C PRO A 107 -2.53 -4.40 -15.78
N TYR A 108 -2.56 -5.45 -14.96
CA TYR A 108 -2.37 -6.84 -15.39
C TYR A 108 -3.69 -7.60 -15.61
N ILE A 109 -4.85 -6.98 -15.35
CA ILE A 109 -6.15 -7.58 -15.66
C ILE A 109 -6.38 -7.51 -17.17
N LYS A 110 -6.34 -8.67 -17.85
CA LYS A 110 -6.51 -8.79 -19.30
C LYS A 110 -7.61 -9.77 -19.62
N ASP A 111 -8.37 -9.46 -20.67
CA ASP A 111 -9.33 -10.37 -21.34
C ASP A 111 -10.36 -11.03 -20.39
N LYS A 112 -10.80 -10.32 -19.34
CA LYS A 112 -11.82 -10.79 -18.40
C LYS A 112 -13.20 -10.30 -18.84
N LYS A 113 -14.17 -11.22 -18.93
CA LYS A 113 -15.55 -10.95 -19.31
C LYS A 113 -16.39 -10.67 -18.08
N ASP A 114 -17.29 -9.69 -18.18
CA ASP A 114 -18.29 -9.36 -17.16
C ASP A 114 -17.70 -9.15 -15.76
N LEU A 115 -16.44 -8.63 -15.69
CA LEU A 115 -15.77 -8.33 -14.45
C LEU A 115 -16.34 -7.06 -13.82
N THR A 116 -16.64 -7.13 -12.51
CA THR A 116 -17.00 -5.96 -11.70
C THR A 116 -15.92 -5.71 -10.66
N ILE A 117 -15.33 -4.52 -10.68
CA ILE A 117 -14.36 -4.07 -9.67
C ILE A 117 -15.03 -3.05 -8.74
N ILE A 118 -14.97 -3.31 -7.46
CA ILE A 118 -15.45 -2.42 -6.40
C ILE A 118 -14.24 -1.94 -5.62
N THR A 119 -14.13 -0.64 -5.41
CA THR A 119 -13.01 -0.02 -4.70
C THR A 119 -13.44 1.27 -4.01
N HIS A 120 -12.67 1.72 -3.02
CA HIS A 120 -12.77 3.05 -2.41
C HIS A 120 -11.49 3.88 -2.65
N SER A 121 -10.61 3.41 -3.51
CA SER A 121 -9.31 4.02 -3.80
C SER A 121 -9.38 4.97 -4.99
N LEU A 122 -8.87 6.19 -4.81
CA LEU A 122 -8.64 7.12 -5.92
C LEU A 122 -7.54 6.61 -6.86
N LEU A 123 -6.51 5.92 -6.34
CA LEU A 123 -5.43 5.36 -7.15
C LEU A 123 -5.96 4.26 -8.06
N ALA A 124 -6.75 3.34 -7.52
CA ALA A 124 -7.40 2.30 -8.32
C ALA A 124 -8.34 2.90 -9.38
N LEU A 125 -9.11 3.94 -9.03
CA LEU A 125 -10.00 4.61 -9.97
C LEU A 125 -9.25 5.22 -11.16
N LYS A 126 -8.08 5.83 -10.93
CA LYS A 126 -7.23 6.38 -12.00
C LYS A 126 -6.74 5.30 -12.97
N GLU A 127 -6.33 4.14 -12.46
CA GLU A 127 -5.92 2.99 -13.29
C GLU A 127 -7.09 2.41 -14.10
N LEU A 128 -8.32 2.57 -13.62
CA LEU A 128 -9.55 2.09 -14.24
C LEU A 128 -10.22 3.10 -15.19
N GLU A 129 -9.78 4.36 -15.24
CA GLU A 129 -10.44 5.45 -15.95
C GLU A 129 -10.72 5.14 -17.42
N ASN A 130 -9.82 4.44 -18.09
CA ASN A 130 -9.95 4.09 -19.52
C ASN A 130 -10.35 2.62 -19.78
N ARG A 131 -10.80 1.89 -18.74
CA ARG A 131 -11.18 0.47 -18.83
C ARG A 131 -12.68 0.32 -19.04
N ASN A 132 -13.11 0.51 -20.30
CA ASN A 132 -14.52 0.38 -20.69
C ASN A 132 -15.03 -1.09 -20.70
N ASP A 133 -14.12 -2.04 -20.57
CA ASP A 133 -14.38 -3.48 -20.52
C ASP A 133 -14.69 -3.98 -19.10
N ILE A 134 -14.55 -3.12 -18.09
CA ILE A 134 -14.75 -3.47 -16.68
C ILE A 134 -15.85 -2.59 -16.09
N LYS A 135 -16.80 -3.20 -15.39
CA LYS A 135 -17.76 -2.47 -14.58
C LYS A 135 -17.08 -1.99 -13.30
N VAL A 136 -17.02 -0.67 -13.08
CA VAL A 136 -16.37 -0.07 -11.91
C VAL A 136 -17.44 0.51 -10.99
N ILE A 137 -17.34 0.16 -9.69
CA ILE A 137 -18.16 0.75 -8.63
C ILE A 137 -17.21 1.40 -7.62
N LEU A 138 -17.27 2.73 -7.52
CA LEU A 138 -16.56 3.48 -6.51
C LEU A 138 -17.43 3.59 -5.25
N MET A 139 -16.95 3.05 -4.13
CA MET A 139 -17.55 3.30 -2.83
C MET A 139 -17.11 4.70 -2.37
N GLY A 140 -17.98 5.66 -2.60
CA GLY A 140 -17.76 7.08 -2.30
C GLY A 140 -18.05 7.40 -0.85
N GLY A 141 -17.57 8.58 -0.42
CA GLY A 141 -17.73 9.10 0.93
C GLY A 141 -16.86 10.33 1.12
N GLU A 142 -16.36 10.57 2.33
CA GLU A 142 -15.41 11.63 2.60
C GLU A 142 -14.05 11.27 1.98
N TYR A 143 -13.51 12.17 1.16
CA TYR A 143 -12.19 11.96 0.56
C TYR A 143 -11.09 12.34 1.55
N ARG A 144 -10.19 11.41 1.80
CA ARG A 144 -8.98 11.60 2.58
C ARG A 144 -7.75 11.66 1.67
N ASN A 145 -7.16 12.84 1.62
CA ASN A 145 -6.00 13.09 0.75
C ASN A 145 -4.73 12.36 1.20
N ASP A 146 -4.57 12.14 2.51
CA ASP A 146 -3.41 11.46 3.12
C ASP A 146 -3.30 9.99 2.74
N ILE A 147 -4.41 9.32 2.48
CA ILE A 147 -4.48 7.92 2.05
C ILE A 147 -4.99 7.74 0.62
N LYS A 148 -5.30 8.84 -0.09
CA LYS A 148 -5.88 8.83 -1.45
C LYS A 148 -7.10 7.92 -1.59
N SER A 149 -7.96 7.91 -0.58
CA SER A 149 -9.09 7.01 -0.47
C SER A 149 -10.34 7.70 0.08
N PHE A 150 -11.48 7.05 -0.09
CA PHE A 150 -12.77 7.51 0.42
C PHE A 150 -13.15 6.74 1.68
N VAL A 151 -13.51 7.45 2.73
CA VAL A 151 -14.07 6.87 3.96
C VAL A 151 -15.59 6.91 3.85
N PHE A 152 -16.22 5.75 4.03
CA PHE A 152 -17.67 5.57 3.91
C PHE A 152 -18.23 4.82 5.12
N ASP A 153 -19.54 4.86 5.26
CA ASP A 153 -20.24 4.13 6.31
C ASP A 153 -20.26 2.63 5.99
N VAL A 154 -19.34 1.88 6.59
CA VAL A 154 -19.18 0.44 6.37
C VAL A 154 -20.41 -0.38 6.73
N SER A 155 -21.30 0.12 7.61
CA SER A 155 -22.55 -0.55 7.97
C SER A 155 -23.54 -0.66 6.80
N LYS A 156 -23.33 0.10 5.73
CA LYS A 156 -24.12 0.09 4.50
C LYS A 156 -23.53 -0.81 3.42
N LEU A 157 -22.45 -1.52 3.71
CA LEU A 157 -21.87 -2.47 2.76
C LEU A 157 -22.86 -3.62 2.52
N ASN A 158 -23.25 -3.79 1.25
CA ASN A 158 -24.19 -4.82 0.82
C ASN A 158 -23.74 -5.58 -0.42
N TYR A 159 -22.44 -5.55 -0.72
CA TYR A 159 -21.83 -6.30 -1.80
C TYR A 159 -21.27 -7.62 -1.29
N ASN A 160 -21.29 -8.65 -2.12
CA ASN A 160 -20.62 -9.92 -1.89
C ASN A 160 -19.51 -10.09 -2.93
N PHE A 161 -18.30 -10.35 -2.47
CA PHE A 161 -17.12 -10.46 -3.33
C PHE A 161 -16.74 -11.92 -3.60
N ASN A 162 -16.39 -12.24 -4.83
CA ASN A 162 -15.82 -13.54 -5.17
C ASN A 162 -14.39 -13.66 -4.61
N ILE A 163 -13.61 -12.58 -4.76
CA ILE A 163 -12.30 -12.44 -4.16
C ILE A 163 -12.05 -10.97 -3.81
N SER A 164 -11.42 -10.74 -2.65
CA SER A 164 -10.97 -9.41 -2.24
C SER A 164 -9.47 -9.38 -2.09
N PHE A 165 -8.86 -8.38 -2.73
CA PHE A 165 -7.43 -8.13 -2.66
C PHE A 165 -7.16 -7.06 -1.61
N ILE A 166 -6.65 -7.49 -0.46
CA ILE A 166 -6.44 -6.67 0.72
C ILE A 166 -4.95 -6.40 0.90
N SER A 167 -4.58 -5.14 1.05
CA SER A 167 -3.23 -4.73 1.44
C SER A 167 -3.14 -4.54 2.95
N THR A 168 -1.93 -4.63 3.48
CA THR A 168 -1.67 -4.40 4.91
C THR A 168 -0.42 -3.56 5.11
N VAL A 169 -0.31 -2.88 6.24
CA VAL A 169 0.90 -2.15 6.63
C VAL A 169 1.82 -3.04 7.45
N GLY A 170 1.26 -3.93 8.26
CA GLY A 170 2.00 -4.93 9.02
C GLY A 170 1.31 -6.29 8.98
N PHE A 171 2.11 -7.33 9.00
CA PHE A 171 1.72 -8.73 8.94
C PHE A 171 2.52 -9.51 10.00
N ASP A 172 1.85 -10.10 10.96
CA ASP A 172 2.48 -10.82 12.07
C ASP A 172 1.71 -12.09 12.42
N ASP A 173 2.42 -13.13 12.89
CA ASP A 173 1.83 -14.44 13.18
C ASP A 173 0.85 -14.43 14.35
N LYS A 174 0.94 -13.46 15.24
CA LYS A 174 0.05 -13.33 16.41
C LYS A 174 -0.96 -12.21 16.27
N ALA A 175 -0.49 -11.04 15.78
CA ALA A 175 -1.33 -9.86 15.63
C ALA A 175 -2.18 -9.90 14.34
N GLY A 176 -1.86 -10.79 13.39
CA GLY A 176 -2.54 -10.87 12.11
C GLY A 176 -2.20 -9.72 11.17
N LEU A 177 -3.21 -9.22 10.47
CA LEU A 177 -3.10 -8.06 9.59
C LEU A 177 -3.32 -6.77 10.38
N THR A 178 -2.37 -5.85 10.25
CA THR A 178 -2.39 -4.61 11.05
C THR A 178 -2.26 -3.35 10.20
N ASN A 179 -2.87 -2.25 10.65
CA ASN A 179 -2.86 -0.95 9.98
C ASN A 179 -2.61 0.18 10.99
N ASN A 180 -2.13 1.32 10.51
CA ASN A 180 -1.95 2.53 11.32
C ASN A 180 -3.24 3.35 11.45
N ASP A 181 -4.18 3.20 10.52
CA ASP A 181 -5.46 3.91 10.52
C ASP A 181 -6.60 3.00 10.94
N TYR A 182 -7.36 3.42 11.93
CA TYR A 182 -8.48 2.66 12.48
C TYR A 182 -9.62 2.49 11.47
N TYR A 183 -9.96 3.56 10.73
CA TYR A 183 -11.06 3.50 9.75
C TYR A 183 -10.71 2.61 8.57
N GLU A 184 -9.49 2.70 8.04
CA GLU A 184 -9.03 1.75 7.02
C GLU A 184 -9.11 0.30 7.53
N GLY A 185 -8.72 0.06 8.78
CA GLY A 185 -8.85 -1.25 9.41
C GLY A 185 -10.30 -1.72 9.48
N GLN A 186 -11.24 -0.85 9.86
CA GLN A 186 -12.68 -1.19 9.88
C GLN A 186 -13.22 -1.52 8.49
N VAL A 187 -12.87 -0.73 7.47
CA VAL A 187 -13.26 -1.00 6.08
C VAL A 187 -12.79 -2.38 5.66
N LYS A 188 -11.51 -2.68 5.86
CA LYS A 188 -10.91 -3.98 5.50
C LYS A 188 -11.56 -5.13 6.24
N SER A 189 -11.79 -4.98 7.55
CA SER A 189 -12.46 -6.00 8.35
C SER A 189 -13.88 -6.30 7.84
N GLU A 190 -14.62 -5.28 7.41
CA GLU A 190 -15.97 -5.49 6.88
C GLU A 190 -15.94 -6.11 5.48
N ILE A 191 -15.05 -5.68 4.60
CA ILE A 191 -14.84 -6.30 3.28
C ILE A 191 -14.53 -7.80 3.40
N ILE A 192 -13.68 -8.18 4.35
CA ILE A 192 -13.30 -9.58 4.61
C ILE A 192 -14.54 -10.43 4.92
N LYS A 193 -15.47 -9.95 5.75
CA LYS A 193 -16.71 -10.68 6.10
C LYS A 193 -17.62 -10.90 4.89
N HIS A 194 -17.57 -10.04 3.90
CA HIS A 194 -18.37 -10.10 2.69
C HIS A 194 -17.69 -10.82 1.53
N SER A 195 -16.54 -11.46 1.76
CA SER A 195 -15.72 -12.07 0.71
C SER A 195 -15.69 -13.59 0.80
N LYS A 196 -15.79 -14.26 -0.35
CA LYS A 196 -15.65 -15.72 -0.44
C LYS A 196 -14.19 -16.17 -0.34
N LYS A 197 -13.28 -15.34 -0.88
CA LYS A 197 -11.82 -15.55 -0.82
C LYS A 197 -11.14 -14.25 -0.45
N ILE A 198 -10.15 -14.35 0.43
CA ILE A 198 -9.31 -13.25 0.86
C ILE A 198 -7.90 -13.48 0.34
N CYS A 199 -7.46 -12.60 -0.55
CA CYS A 199 -6.10 -12.54 -1.05
C CYS A 199 -5.38 -11.33 -0.45
N VAL A 200 -4.39 -11.58 0.38
CA VAL A 200 -3.52 -10.52 0.93
C VAL A 200 -2.38 -10.29 -0.03
N VAL A 201 -2.18 -9.03 -0.44
CA VAL A 201 -1.11 -8.60 -1.35
C VAL A 201 -0.19 -7.63 -0.61
N LEU A 202 1.09 -8.00 -0.51
CA LEU A 202 2.08 -7.24 0.25
C LEU A 202 3.49 -7.46 -0.28
N ASP A 203 4.37 -6.51 -0.05
CA ASP A 203 5.81 -6.69 -0.26
C ASP A 203 6.48 -7.29 1.00
N HIS A 204 7.67 -7.86 0.81
CA HIS A 204 8.44 -8.53 1.87
C HIS A 204 8.67 -7.67 3.12
N THR A 205 8.64 -6.35 3.00
CA THR A 205 8.89 -5.44 4.13
C THR A 205 7.75 -5.38 5.13
N LYS A 206 6.62 -6.01 4.86
CA LYS A 206 5.41 -5.97 5.72
C LYS A 206 5.39 -7.10 6.75
N PHE A 207 6.15 -8.16 6.54
CA PHE A 207 6.25 -9.27 7.48
C PHE A 207 6.93 -8.87 8.80
N ASP A 208 6.55 -9.55 9.88
CA ASP A 208 7.05 -9.34 11.24
C ASP A 208 6.87 -7.90 11.74
N LYS A 209 5.81 -7.22 11.28
CA LYS A 209 5.46 -5.87 11.73
C LYS A 209 4.07 -5.84 12.32
N ILE A 210 3.96 -5.16 13.46
CA ILE A 210 2.70 -4.92 14.15
C ILE A 210 2.46 -3.41 14.16
N MET A 211 1.28 -3.01 13.65
CA MET A 211 0.82 -1.61 13.64
C MET A 211 -0.24 -1.41 14.72
N PHE A 212 -0.71 -0.16 14.85
CA PHE A 212 -1.63 0.28 15.90
C PHE A 212 -2.94 -0.54 15.98
N ASN A 213 -3.51 -0.93 14.84
CA ASN A 213 -4.82 -1.57 14.76
C ASN A 213 -4.75 -2.91 14.04
N SER A 214 -5.13 -4.00 14.71
CA SER A 214 -5.34 -5.32 14.07
C SER A 214 -6.76 -5.38 13.50
N PHE A 215 -6.91 -5.78 12.24
CA PHE A 215 -8.20 -5.80 11.55
C PHE A 215 -8.63 -7.17 11.02
N ALA A 216 -7.72 -8.14 10.97
CA ALA A 216 -8.01 -9.51 10.59
C ALA A 216 -7.00 -10.49 11.22
N SER A 217 -7.44 -11.71 11.49
CA SER A 217 -6.57 -12.81 11.91
C SER A 217 -6.01 -13.55 10.69
N LEU A 218 -4.94 -14.33 10.87
CA LEU A 218 -4.38 -15.13 9.78
C LEU A 218 -5.35 -16.24 9.33
N SER A 219 -6.26 -16.67 10.18
CA SER A 219 -7.31 -17.65 9.83
C SER A 219 -8.35 -17.11 8.85
N ASP A 220 -8.45 -15.80 8.70
CA ASP A 220 -9.36 -15.16 7.77
C ASP A 220 -8.80 -15.11 6.33
N ILE A 221 -7.52 -15.49 6.16
CA ILE A 221 -6.79 -15.35 4.89
C ILE A 221 -6.78 -16.68 4.14
N ASP A 222 -7.10 -16.65 2.85
CA ASP A 222 -7.01 -17.82 1.97
C ASP A 222 -5.70 -17.86 1.17
N ILE A 223 -5.23 -16.70 0.70
CA ILE A 223 -4.07 -16.58 -0.21
C ILE A 223 -3.20 -15.41 0.24
N VAL A 224 -1.89 -15.60 0.21
CA VAL A 224 -0.90 -14.52 0.34
C VAL A 224 -0.07 -14.45 -0.93
N VAL A 225 0.05 -13.25 -1.49
CA VAL A 225 0.92 -12.97 -2.65
C VAL A 225 1.97 -11.96 -2.23
N SER A 226 3.25 -12.33 -2.38
CA SER A 226 4.40 -11.50 -2.03
C SER A 226 5.48 -11.60 -3.10
N ASP A 227 6.37 -10.60 -3.13
CA ASP A 227 7.53 -10.49 -4.04
C ASP A 227 8.71 -11.39 -3.61
N GLU A 228 8.78 -11.78 -2.36
CA GLU A 228 9.84 -12.64 -1.84
C GLU A 228 9.28 -13.83 -1.05
N LYS A 229 10.06 -14.89 -1.00
CA LYS A 229 9.76 -16.08 -0.19
C LYS A 229 9.68 -15.69 1.28
N VAL A 230 8.54 -15.97 1.89
CA VAL A 230 8.36 -15.72 3.32
C VAL A 230 9.07 -16.78 4.17
N SER A 231 9.24 -16.44 5.45
CA SER A 231 9.80 -17.38 6.40
C SER A 231 8.90 -18.62 6.55
N LYS A 232 9.52 -19.79 6.79
CA LYS A 232 8.81 -21.06 6.93
C LYS A 232 7.65 -21.03 7.94
N LYS A 233 7.75 -20.19 8.97
CA LYS A 233 6.68 -20.03 9.97
C LYS A 233 5.36 -19.58 9.36
N TYR A 234 5.37 -18.86 8.25
CA TYR A 234 4.17 -18.41 7.54
C TYR A 234 3.70 -19.43 6.49
N GLU A 235 4.62 -20.16 5.84
CA GLU A 235 4.26 -21.18 4.84
C GLU A 235 3.28 -22.22 5.40
N ASP A 236 3.44 -22.61 6.67
CA ASP A 236 2.61 -23.62 7.33
C ASP A 236 1.20 -23.09 7.73
N LEU A 237 0.99 -21.76 7.68
CA LEU A 237 -0.25 -21.12 8.11
C LEU A 237 -1.26 -20.90 6.98
N PHE A 238 -0.83 -21.00 5.72
CA PHE A 238 -1.68 -20.67 4.58
C PHE A 238 -2.10 -21.89 3.79
N ARG A 239 -3.37 -21.91 3.33
CA ARG A 239 -3.92 -22.96 2.47
C ARG A 239 -3.32 -22.93 1.07
N GLU A 240 -3.10 -21.74 0.57
CA GLU A 240 -2.49 -21.46 -0.73
C GLU A 240 -1.55 -20.28 -0.59
N TYR A 241 -0.33 -20.47 -1.04
CA TYR A 241 0.71 -19.47 -0.94
C TYR A 241 1.35 -19.26 -2.31
N LYS A 242 1.27 -18.04 -2.83
CA LYS A 242 1.88 -17.66 -4.10
C LYS A 242 3.01 -16.67 -3.86
N ILE A 243 4.20 -17.04 -4.27
CA ILE A 243 5.41 -16.23 -4.19
C ILE A 243 6.03 -16.18 -5.58
N LEU A 244 6.69 -15.10 -5.89
CA LEU A 244 7.59 -14.96 -7.04
C LEU A 244 8.93 -15.63 -6.78
#